data_908b628309cddfed166c89aa865a03e0
#
_entry.id   908b628309cddfed166c89aa865a03e0
#
_cell.length_a   1.000
_cell.length_b   1.000
_cell.length_c   1.000
_cell.angle_alpha   90.00
_cell.angle_beta   90.00
_cell.angle_gamma   90.00
#
_symmetry.space_group_name_H-M   'P 1'
#
loop_
_entity.id
_entity.type
_entity.pdbx_description
1 polymer ?
#
loop_
_entity_poly.entity_id
_entity_poly.type
_entity_poly.pdbx_seq_one_letter_code
_entity_poly.pdbx_strand_id
1 'polypeptide(L)'
;WVNVTTDSPEQNTGGTRGFSFNRRNDPAFVNTIDFINIETTGNAQDFGDVSETKQKNGGACGNRTRGLYVGGRYPSNSNVISFITVASQGNTQNFGDLSEALRAKSCGANATRAIFIGGNDGPSSRNTIEYVTIASTGDAQDFGDCGEQVVWDAVSVNSPTRQVSIGGLSPYTPLTKNCEYVTISTLGNSSKFGDLQQFKGHGAPACSATRGMVSGSSAGSPVGSVNIIEKIEIATLGDAVDFGDTLGKGGTPAGASSCTRAVVMGSAFSGSYTNTMEYKQISSSGDMVDFGDLQGVGGSREGLSNGHGGLG
;
A
#
# COMPACT_ATOMS: atom_id res chain seq x y z
N TRP A 1 -5.91 -29.39 29.28
CA TRP A 1 -4.94 -29.10 28.23
C TRP A 1 -5.28 -27.74 27.65
N VAL A 2 -4.51 -26.72 28.00
CA VAL A 2 -4.58 -25.44 27.32
C VAL A 2 -3.77 -25.60 26.04
N ASN A 3 -4.38 -25.40 24.89
CA ASN A 3 -3.66 -25.37 23.65
C ASN A 3 -2.84 -24.07 23.58
N VAL A 4 -1.61 -24.13 23.98
CA VAL A 4 -0.67 -23.01 24.07
C VAL A 4 -0.21 -22.56 22.67
N THR A 5 -0.63 -23.26 21.61
CA THR A 5 -0.16 -22.99 20.24
C THR A 5 -0.95 -21.92 19.52
N THR A 6 -2.11 -21.51 20.01
CA THR A 6 -2.95 -20.52 19.36
C THR A 6 -2.49 -19.07 19.58
N ASP A 7 -1.70 -18.84 20.62
CA ASP A 7 -1.21 -17.50 20.98
C ASP A 7 0.32 -17.44 20.99
N SER A 8 1.00 -18.28 20.22
CA SER A 8 2.45 -18.19 20.13
C SER A 8 2.85 -16.89 19.45
N PRO A 9 3.88 -16.20 19.96
CA PRO A 9 4.39 -14.97 19.34
C PRO A 9 4.74 -15.15 17.86
N GLU A 10 5.08 -16.35 17.45
CA GLU A 10 5.42 -16.68 16.06
C GLU A 10 4.22 -16.62 15.11
N GLN A 11 3.00 -16.84 15.61
CA GLN A 11 1.79 -16.64 14.80
C GLN A 11 1.45 -15.16 14.62
N ASN A 12 1.82 -14.32 15.56
CA ASN A 12 1.62 -12.88 15.53
C ASN A 12 2.79 -12.12 14.91
N THR A 13 3.94 -12.73 14.73
CA THR A 13 5.11 -12.07 14.15
C THR A 13 4.99 -11.90 12.64
N GLY A 14 4.00 -12.54 12.00
CA GLY A 14 3.79 -12.38 10.58
C GLY A 14 5.00 -12.82 9.76
N GLY A 15 4.99 -12.46 8.48
CA GLY A 15 6.17 -12.61 7.63
C GLY A 15 7.09 -11.40 7.77
N THR A 16 8.34 -11.58 7.43
CA THR A 16 9.36 -10.53 7.49
C THR A 16 9.73 -9.97 6.12
N ARG A 17 9.05 -10.40 5.06
CA ARG A 17 9.33 -9.96 3.68
C ARG A 17 8.52 -8.75 3.31
N GLY A 18 9.22 -7.70 2.86
CA GLY A 18 8.65 -6.54 2.19
C GLY A 18 9.02 -6.53 0.72
N PHE A 19 8.14 -6.04 -0.14
CA PHE A 19 8.30 -6.01 -1.58
C PHE A 19 8.04 -4.61 -2.11
N SER A 20 8.81 -4.22 -3.13
CA SER A 20 8.60 -3.01 -3.92
C SER A 20 8.45 -3.41 -5.39
N PHE A 21 7.30 -3.13 -5.96
CA PHE A 21 6.94 -3.46 -7.34
C PHE A 21 7.18 -2.27 -8.24
N ASN A 22 7.74 -2.51 -9.42
CA ASN A 22 7.94 -1.55 -10.49
C ASN A 22 8.74 -0.33 -10.05
N ARG A 23 9.19 0.46 -10.97
CA ARG A 23 9.70 1.80 -10.73
C ARG A 23 9.64 2.62 -12.01
N ARG A 24 9.38 3.90 -11.85
CA ARG A 24 9.55 4.89 -12.89
C ARG A 24 10.94 5.52 -12.75
N ASN A 25 11.75 5.40 -13.80
CA ASN A 25 13.02 6.10 -13.95
C ASN A 25 13.01 6.75 -15.34
N ASP A 26 12.46 7.98 -15.42
CA ASP A 26 12.19 8.67 -16.68
C ASP A 26 13.35 8.61 -17.68
N PRO A 27 13.07 8.29 -18.93
CA PRO A 27 11.77 7.97 -19.53
C PRO A 27 11.36 6.49 -19.42
N ALA A 28 12.14 5.64 -18.73
CA ALA A 28 11.93 4.20 -18.65
C ALA A 28 11.00 3.82 -17.51
N PHE A 29 10.22 2.76 -17.75
CA PHE A 29 9.52 2.01 -16.72
C PHE A 29 10.22 0.67 -16.56
N VAL A 30 10.46 0.26 -15.33
CA VAL A 30 11.14 -0.97 -14.98
C VAL A 30 10.20 -1.85 -14.19
N ASN A 31 10.07 -3.10 -14.60
CA ASN A 31 9.13 -4.07 -14.05
C ASN A 31 9.71 -4.92 -12.90
N THR A 32 10.90 -4.60 -12.40
CA THR A 32 11.55 -5.36 -11.32
C THR A 32 10.74 -5.35 -10.05
N ILE A 33 10.81 -6.45 -9.32
CA ILE A 33 10.31 -6.62 -7.97
C ILE A 33 11.53 -6.72 -7.05
N ASP A 34 11.72 -5.72 -6.21
CA ASP A 34 12.73 -5.74 -5.17
C ASP A 34 12.13 -6.33 -3.88
N PHE A 35 12.89 -7.08 -3.10
CA PHE A 35 12.44 -7.55 -1.78
C PHE A 35 13.47 -7.29 -0.69
N ILE A 36 12.98 -7.16 0.54
CA ILE A 36 13.76 -6.95 1.76
C ILE A 36 13.31 -7.89 2.87
N ASN A 37 14.19 -8.10 3.84
CA ASN A 37 13.78 -8.61 5.15
C ASN A 37 13.54 -7.39 6.06
N ILE A 38 12.29 -7.15 6.45
CA ILE A 38 11.87 -5.98 7.23
C ILE A 38 12.58 -5.88 8.59
N GLU A 39 12.92 -7.00 9.19
CA GLU A 39 13.52 -7.03 10.54
C GLU A 39 15.04 -6.80 10.57
N THR A 40 15.69 -6.85 9.41
CA THR A 40 17.15 -6.63 9.30
C THR A 40 17.44 -5.52 8.28
N THR A 41 18.18 -4.49 8.70
CA THR A 41 18.63 -3.43 7.80
C THR A 41 19.59 -3.97 6.74
N GLY A 42 19.54 -3.37 5.56
CA GLY A 42 20.40 -3.74 4.43
C GLY A 42 19.72 -3.47 3.09
N ASN A 43 20.45 -3.69 2.03
CA ASN A 43 19.96 -3.41 0.68
C ASN A 43 18.97 -4.46 0.18
N ALA A 44 18.06 -4.02 -0.66
CA ALA A 44 17.09 -4.89 -1.32
C ALA A 44 17.78 -5.86 -2.29
N GLN A 45 17.14 -6.99 -2.50
CA GLN A 45 17.54 -8.02 -3.43
C GLN A 45 16.49 -8.17 -4.54
N ASP A 46 16.92 -8.66 -5.69
CA ASP A 46 16.03 -9.01 -6.78
C ASP A 46 15.15 -10.20 -6.40
N PHE A 47 13.84 -10.06 -6.66
CA PHE A 47 12.87 -11.12 -6.47
C PHE A 47 12.40 -11.72 -7.80
N GLY A 48 12.30 -10.91 -8.83
CA GLY A 48 11.78 -11.23 -10.15
C GLY A 48 11.13 -10.02 -10.80
N ASP A 49 10.27 -10.25 -11.77
CA ASP A 49 9.64 -9.22 -12.56
C ASP A 49 8.11 -9.30 -12.56
N VAL A 50 7.47 -8.14 -12.68
CA VAL A 50 6.07 -8.09 -13.08
C VAL A 50 5.98 -8.51 -14.54
N SER A 51 5.18 -9.53 -14.84
CA SER A 51 5.09 -10.14 -16.18
C SER A 51 4.60 -9.18 -17.26
N GLU A 52 3.82 -8.18 -16.86
CA GLU A 52 3.40 -7.09 -17.75
C GLU A 52 4.32 -5.88 -17.59
N THR A 53 5.13 -5.65 -18.58
CA THR A 53 6.32 -4.77 -18.58
C THR A 53 6.06 -3.28 -18.39
N LYS A 54 4.88 -2.80 -17.97
CA LYS A 54 4.60 -1.38 -18.20
C LYS A 54 3.63 -0.74 -17.20
N GLN A 55 3.60 -1.17 -15.96
CA GLN A 55 2.59 -0.63 -15.06
C GLN A 55 3.20 0.33 -14.05
N LYS A 56 2.72 1.57 -14.06
CA LYS A 56 2.88 2.54 -13.00
C LYS A 56 1.54 2.79 -12.34
N ASN A 57 1.55 3.24 -11.09
CA ASN A 57 0.34 3.58 -10.36
C ASN A 57 -0.65 2.41 -10.36
N GLY A 58 -0.19 1.21 -10.11
CA GLY A 58 -1.01 0.07 -9.75
C GLY A 58 -1.44 0.16 -8.30
N GLY A 59 -1.83 -0.95 -7.75
CA GLY A 59 -1.99 -1.13 -6.31
C GLY A 59 -1.32 -2.43 -5.90
N ALA A 60 -0.90 -2.55 -4.65
CA ALA A 60 -0.33 -3.78 -4.13
C ALA A 60 -0.86 -4.10 -2.74
N CYS A 61 -1.16 -5.37 -2.50
CA CYS A 61 -1.51 -5.90 -1.19
C CYS A 61 -1.34 -7.41 -1.20
N GLY A 62 -1.52 -8.08 -0.08
CA GLY A 62 -1.38 -9.52 -0.06
C GLY A 62 -1.54 -10.14 1.32
N ASN A 63 -1.27 -11.43 1.40
CA ASN A 63 -1.24 -12.15 2.65
C ASN A 63 0.13 -12.83 2.87
N ARG A 64 0.22 -13.76 3.81
CA ARG A 64 1.48 -14.44 4.14
C ARG A 64 2.08 -15.25 3.00
N THR A 65 1.26 -15.68 2.04
CA THR A 65 1.66 -16.61 0.97
C THR A 65 1.66 -16.00 -0.41
N ARG A 66 0.77 -15.04 -0.69
CA ARG A 66 0.61 -14.39 -1.99
C ARG A 66 0.65 -12.88 -1.86
N GLY A 67 1.44 -12.24 -2.72
CA GLY A 67 1.40 -10.80 -2.96
C GLY A 67 0.69 -10.52 -4.28
N LEU A 68 -0.28 -9.61 -4.28
CA LEU A 68 -1.06 -9.20 -5.46
C LEU A 68 -0.56 -7.84 -5.95
N TYR A 69 -0.45 -7.69 -7.26
CA TYR A 69 -0.26 -6.44 -7.96
C TYR A 69 -1.46 -6.19 -8.87
N VAL A 70 -2.07 -5.01 -8.80
CA VAL A 70 -3.45 -4.79 -9.28
C VAL A 70 -3.52 -3.57 -10.18
N GLY A 71 -4.04 -3.74 -11.39
CA GLY A 71 -4.26 -2.66 -12.35
C GLY A 71 -2.97 -1.94 -12.74
N GLY A 72 -3.05 -0.63 -12.93
CA GLY A 72 -1.92 0.20 -13.34
C GLY A 72 -2.08 0.76 -14.76
N ARG A 73 -1.05 1.46 -15.25
CA ARG A 73 -1.10 2.13 -16.56
C ARG A 73 0.22 2.07 -17.30
N TYR A 74 0.22 1.62 -18.52
CA TYR A 74 1.15 1.95 -19.61
C TYR A 74 1.00 0.97 -20.78
N PRO A 75 0.85 1.44 -22.02
CA PRO A 75 0.45 2.80 -22.43
C PRO A 75 -1.00 3.13 -22.07
N SER A 76 -1.83 2.11 -21.84
CA SER A 76 -3.23 2.20 -21.42
C SER A 76 -3.40 1.67 -19.99
N ASN A 77 -4.54 1.94 -19.37
CA ASN A 77 -4.87 1.31 -18.10
C ASN A 77 -5.06 -0.20 -18.28
N SER A 78 -4.79 -0.95 -17.21
CA SER A 78 -4.92 -2.41 -17.14
C SER A 78 -5.97 -2.78 -16.10
N ASN A 79 -6.69 -3.90 -16.35
CA ASN A 79 -7.56 -4.54 -15.37
C ASN A 79 -6.92 -5.80 -14.76
N VAL A 80 -5.74 -6.18 -15.19
CA VAL A 80 -5.09 -7.43 -14.77
C VAL A 80 -4.73 -7.37 -13.29
N ILE A 81 -5.02 -8.46 -12.59
CA ILE A 81 -4.52 -8.78 -11.26
C ILE A 81 -3.44 -9.84 -11.43
N SER A 82 -2.23 -9.55 -11.02
CA SER A 82 -1.10 -10.47 -11.02
C SER A 82 -0.70 -10.84 -9.59
N PHE A 83 -0.06 -11.99 -9.39
CA PHE A 83 0.42 -12.39 -8.07
C PHE A 83 1.83 -12.98 -8.07
N ILE A 84 2.50 -12.86 -6.94
CA ILE A 84 3.71 -13.59 -6.59
C ILE A 84 3.43 -14.60 -5.49
N THR A 85 4.19 -15.69 -5.47
CA THR A 85 4.29 -16.58 -4.31
C THR A 85 5.40 -16.06 -3.40
N VAL A 86 5.03 -15.56 -2.21
CA VAL A 86 5.96 -14.87 -1.30
C VAL A 86 7.17 -15.71 -0.91
N ALA A 87 7.01 -17.03 -0.81
CA ALA A 87 8.08 -17.94 -0.35
C ALA A 87 9.16 -18.20 -1.41
N SER A 88 8.86 -18.03 -2.70
CA SER A 88 9.76 -18.36 -3.81
C SER A 88 9.96 -17.19 -4.74
N GLN A 89 11.23 -16.88 -5.05
CA GLN A 89 11.55 -15.89 -6.08
C GLN A 89 10.99 -16.29 -7.45
N GLY A 90 10.62 -15.31 -8.23
CA GLY A 90 10.09 -15.48 -9.57
C GLY A 90 9.18 -14.35 -10.01
N ASN A 91 8.78 -14.39 -11.25
CA ASN A 91 7.94 -13.40 -11.87
C ASN A 91 6.47 -13.54 -11.43
N THR A 92 5.70 -12.47 -11.58
CA THR A 92 4.26 -12.52 -11.34
C THR A 92 3.57 -13.50 -12.28
N GLN A 93 2.49 -14.08 -11.80
CA GLN A 93 1.57 -14.93 -12.55
C GLN A 93 0.20 -14.26 -12.62
N ASN A 94 -0.59 -14.60 -13.62
CA ASN A 94 -1.96 -14.09 -13.73
C ASN A 94 -2.82 -14.64 -12.59
N PHE A 95 -3.56 -13.75 -11.92
CA PHE A 95 -4.54 -14.09 -10.89
C PHE A 95 -5.97 -14.03 -11.41
N GLY A 96 -6.33 -13.04 -12.20
CA GLY A 96 -7.64 -12.71 -12.74
C GLY A 96 -7.70 -11.22 -13.12
N ASP A 97 -8.89 -10.68 -13.27
CA ASP A 97 -9.12 -9.32 -13.72
C ASP A 97 -10.01 -8.51 -12.76
N LEU A 98 -9.80 -7.19 -12.73
CA LEU A 98 -10.76 -6.21 -12.22
C LEU A 98 -11.94 -6.08 -13.21
N SER A 99 -13.07 -5.58 -12.75
CA SER A 99 -14.22 -5.31 -13.62
C SER A 99 -13.94 -4.20 -14.65
N GLU A 100 -13.05 -3.25 -14.32
CA GLU A 100 -12.65 -2.15 -15.21
C GLU A 100 -11.12 -1.96 -15.19
N ALA A 101 -10.60 -1.48 -16.33
CA ALA A 101 -9.18 -1.13 -16.46
C ALA A 101 -8.89 0.21 -15.75
N LEU A 102 -8.38 0.12 -14.53
CA LEU A 102 -8.13 1.28 -13.64
C LEU A 102 -6.70 1.28 -13.13
N ARG A 103 -6.24 2.48 -12.77
CA ARG A 103 -4.97 2.72 -12.06
C ARG A 103 -5.23 3.34 -10.70
N ALA A 104 -4.19 3.34 -9.86
CA ALA A 104 -4.14 4.09 -8.61
C ALA A 104 -5.25 3.69 -7.61
N LYS A 105 -5.54 2.40 -7.53
CA LYS A 105 -6.46 1.84 -6.53
C LYS A 105 -5.79 1.79 -5.16
N SER A 106 -6.57 2.10 -4.13
CA SER A 106 -6.18 1.86 -2.73
C SER A 106 -6.37 0.39 -2.40
N CYS A 107 -5.28 -0.34 -2.18
CA CYS A 107 -5.30 -1.79 -2.01
C CYS A 107 -4.96 -2.20 -0.58
N GLY A 108 -5.75 -3.11 -0.02
CA GLY A 108 -5.52 -3.66 1.30
C GLY A 108 -5.97 -5.10 1.40
N ALA A 109 -5.48 -5.82 2.42
CA ALA A 109 -5.80 -7.22 2.58
C ALA A 109 -5.79 -7.67 4.05
N ASN A 110 -6.53 -8.74 4.31
CA ASN A 110 -6.30 -9.58 5.48
C ASN A 110 -5.82 -10.98 5.04
N ALA A 111 -5.84 -11.95 5.93
CA ALA A 111 -5.35 -13.30 5.63
C ALA A 111 -6.08 -13.98 4.46
N THR A 112 -7.32 -13.63 4.17
CA THR A 112 -8.19 -14.32 3.21
C THR A 112 -8.62 -13.47 2.03
N ARG A 113 -8.85 -12.17 2.24
CA ARG A 113 -9.48 -11.28 1.26
C ARG A 113 -8.60 -10.07 0.98
N ALA A 114 -8.44 -9.72 -0.30
CA ALA A 114 -7.89 -8.45 -0.75
C ALA A 114 -9.04 -7.57 -1.27
N ILE A 115 -9.00 -6.28 -0.92
CA ILE A 115 -10.01 -5.29 -1.28
C ILE A 115 -9.34 -4.14 -2.01
N PHE A 116 -9.95 -3.70 -3.11
CA PHE A 116 -9.46 -2.68 -4.02
C PHE A 116 -10.46 -1.54 -4.09
N ILE A 117 -10.09 -0.35 -3.64
CA ILE A 117 -10.98 0.81 -3.47
C ILE A 117 -10.67 1.85 -4.52
N GLY A 118 -11.70 2.36 -5.20
CA GLY A 118 -11.62 3.49 -6.11
C GLY A 118 -10.78 3.23 -7.36
N GLY A 119 -10.03 4.22 -7.77
CA GLY A 119 -9.19 4.20 -8.96
C GLY A 119 -9.63 5.18 -10.04
N ASN A 120 -8.85 5.27 -11.11
CA ASN A 120 -9.04 6.28 -12.15
C ASN A 120 -8.76 5.69 -13.53
N ASP A 121 -9.61 6.01 -14.52
CA ASP A 121 -9.42 5.59 -15.91
C ASP A 121 -8.68 6.63 -16.78
N GLY A 122 -8.40 7.78 -16.21
CA GLY A 122 -7.80 8.95 -16.86
C GLY A 122 -8.71 10.16 -16.72
N PRO A 123 -9.83 10.22 -17.43
CA PRO A 123 -10.77 11.33 -17.31
C PRO A 123 -11.65 11.26 -16.05
N SER A 124 -11.91 10.07 -15.52
CA SER A 124 -12.88 9.89 -14.42
C SER A 124 -12.33 8.99 -13.33
N SER A 125 -12.70 9.32 -12.11
CA SER A 125 -12.47 8.45 -10.95
C SER A 125 -13.68 7.53 -10.73
N ARG A 126 -13.45 6.39 -10.07
CA ARG A 126 -14.49 5.41 -9.73
C ARG A 126 -14.68 5.34 -8.23
N ASN A 127 -15.91 5.07 -7.81
CA ASN A 127 -16.25 4.81 -6.41
C ASN A 127 -16.35 3.31 -6.09
N THR A 128 -16.20 2.44 -7.08
CA THR A 128 -16.34 1.00 -6.90
C THR A 128 -15.31 0.44 -5.93
N ILE A 129 -15.78 -0.45 -5.06
CA ILE A 129 -14.94 -1.29 -4.21
C ILE A 129 -15.09 -2.73 -4.70
N GLU A 130 -13.96 -3.36 -4.97
CA GLU A 130 -13.90 -4.75 -5.46
C GLU A 130 -13.06 -5.61 -4.53
N TYR A 131 -13.28 -6.92 -4.55
CA TYR A 131 -12.48 -7.85 -3.74
C TYR A 131 -12.18 -9.16 -4.46
N VAL A 132 -11.14 -9.83 -3.98
CA VAL A 132 -10.84 -11.22 -4.35
C VAL A 132 -10.57 -12.06 -3.10
N THR A 133 -10.79 -13.37 -3.20
CA THR A 133 -10.31 -14.35 -2.22
C THR A 133 -8.88 -14.74 -2.60
N ILE A 134 -7.88 -14.40 -1.77
CA ILE A 134 -6.45 -14.52 -2.12
C ILE A 134 -6.01 -15.97 -2.40
N ALA A 135 -6.65 -16.95 -1.76
CA ALA A 135 -6.28 -18.36 -1.87
C ALA A 135 -6.60 -18.96 -3.26
N SER A 136 -7.57 -18.42 -3.99
CA SER A 136 -8.01 -18.92 -5.30
C SER A 136 -7.89 -17.82 -6.36
N THR A 137 -7.33 -18.14 -7.51
CA THR A 137 -7.32 -17.25 -8.68
C THR A 137 -8.73 -17.07 -9.23
N GLY A 138 -9.00 -15.89 -9.76
CA GLY A 138 -10.28 -15.51 -10.34
C GLY A 138 -10.48 -14.02 -10.36
N ASP A 139 -11.51 -13.56 -11.04
CA ASP A 139 -11.82 -12.17 -11.23
C ASP A 139 -12.35 -11.51 -9.94
N ALA A 140 -12.14 -10.21 -9.84
CA ALA A 140 -12.64 -9.41 -8.74
C ALA A 140 -14.17 -9.37 -8.76
N GLN A 141 -14.75 -9.34 -7.58
CA GLN A 141 -16.19 -9.28 -7.35
C GLN A 141 -16.54 -7.94 -6.71
N ASP A 142 -17.76 -7.48 -6.94
CA ASP A 142 -18.29 -6.27 -6.32
C ASP A 142 -18.36 -6.43 -4.80
N PHE A 143 -17.83 -5.42 -4.08
CA PHE A 143 -17.89 -5.32 -2.63
C PHE A 143 -18.89 -4.26 -2.17
N GLY A 144 -19.00 -3.15 -2.90
CA GLY A 144 -19.78 -1.96 -2.62
C GLY A 144 -19.13 -0.71 -3.19
N ASP A 145 -19.47 0.45 -2.66
CA ASP A 145 -19.02 1.75 -3.14
C ASP A 145 -18.35 2.59 -2.06
N CYS A 146 -17.45 3.50 -2.46
CA CYS A 146 -16.95 4.57 -1.60
C CYS A 146 -18.10 5.51 -1.20
N GLY A 147 -18.12 5.95 0.07
CA GLY A 147 -19.25 6.70 0.63
C GLY A 147 -19.38 8.12 0.06
N GLU A 148 -18.40 8.97 0.29
CA GLU A 148 -18.53 10.39 -0.05
C GLU A 148 -17.60 10.88 -1.15
N GLN A 149 -16.48 10.22 -1.37
CA GLN A 149 -15.51 10.69 -2.36
C GLN A 149 -14.91 9.56 -3.18
N VAL A 150 -15.00 9.76 -4.45
CA VAL A 150 -14.30 8.99 -5.46
C VAL A 150 -12.83 9.32 -5.39
N VAL A 151 -12.00 8.39 -4.90
CA VAL A 151 -10.57 8.65 -4.67
C VAL A 151 -9.69 7.76 -5.54
N TRP A 152 -8.57 8.32 -5.95
CA TRP A 152 -7.47 7.62 -6.58
C TRP A 152 -6.15 8.08 -5.95
N ASP A 153 -5.11 7.27 -6.01
CA ASP A 153 -3.84 7.50 -5.30
C ASP A 153 -3.99 7.62 -3.76
N ALA A 154 -5.08 7.11 -3.21
CA ALA A 154 -5.20 6.86 -1.78
C ALA A 154 -4.38 5.63 -1.39
N VAL A 155 -4.00 5.54 -0.14
CA VAL A 155 -3.30 4.37 0.41
C VAL A 155 -4.18 3.65 1.42
N SER A 156 -3.91 2.37 1.65
CA SER A 156 -4.66 1.59 2.64
C SER A 156 -3.79 1.09 3.78
N VAL A 157 -4.36 1.11 4.98
CA VAL A 157 -3.84 0.42 6.15
C VAL A 157 -4.89 -0.55 6.67
N ASN A 158 -4.46 -1.65 7.28
CA ASN A 158 -5.36 -2.75 7.59
C ASN A 158 -5.14 -3.31 8.99
N SER A 159 -6.25 -3.69 9.63
CA SER A 159 -6.29 -4.70 10.68
C SER A 159 -6.88 -6.00 10.12
N PRO A 160 -6.94 -7.11 10.88
CA PRO A 160 -7.60 -8.33 10.40
C PRO A 160 -9.06 -8.17 10.01
N THR A 161 -9.73 -7.14 10.54
CA THR A 161 -11.17 -6.92 10.37
C THR A 161 -11.52 -5.69 9.56
N ARG A 162 -10.63 -4.69 9.47
CA ARG A 162 -10.93 -3.37 8.89
C ARG A 162 -9.84 -2.94 7.92
N GLN A 163 -10.25 -2.41 6.78
CA GLN A 163 -9.38 -1.66 5.88
C GLN A 163 -9.76 -0.19 5.94
N VAL A 164 -8.78 0.70 6.09
CA VAL A 164 -8.95 2.15 6.07
C VAL A 164 -8.22 2.70 4.85
N SER A 165 -8.96 3.34 3.94
CA SER A 165 -8.44 4.11 2.81
C SER A 165 -8.15 5.53 3.27
N ILE A 166 -6.96 6.04 3.01
CA ILE A 166 -6.42 7.27 3.59
C ILE A 166 -6.06 8.26 2.49
N GLY A 167 -6.62 9.46 2.54
CA GLY A 167 -6.29 10.56 1.65
C GLY A 167 -6.64 10.27 0.19
N GLY A 168 -5.76 10.67 -0.72
CA GLY A 168 -5.92 10.50 -2.17
C GLY A 168 -6.32 11.77 -2.89
N LEU A 169 -6.61 11.63 -4.18
CA LEU A 169 -7.09 12.70 -5.04
C LEU A 169 -8.56 12.47 -5.38
N SER A 170 -9.30 13.56 -5.48
CA SER A 170 -10.70 13.58 -5.91
C SER A 170 -10.83 14.41 -7.18
N PRO A 171 -11.78 14.10 -8.07
CA PRO A 171 -12.04 14.93 -9.24
C PRO A 171 -12.51 16.34 -8.87
N TYR A 172 -13.01 16.52 -7.66
CA TYR A 172 -13.58 17.81 -7.17
C TYR A 172 -12.58 18.61 -6.34
N THR A 173 -11.58 17.94 -5.74
CA THR A 173 -10.52 18.59 -4.96
C THR A 173 -9.19 17.95 -5.30
N PRO A 174 -8.10 18.74 -5.47
CA PRO A 174 -6.80 18.17 -5.90
C PRO A 174 -6.28 17.11 -4.95
N LEU A 175 -6.60 17.20 -3.65
CA LEU A 175 -6.24 16.24 -2.60
C LEU A 175 -7.29 16.26 -1.50
N THR A 176 -7.46 15.15 -0.81
CA THR A 176 -8.37 15.03 0.32
C THR A 176 -7.67 14.67 1.62
N LYS A 177 -8.26 15.06 2.75
CA LYS A 177 -7.89 14.59 4.09
C LYS A 177 -8.72 13.39 4.52
N ASN A 178 -9.74 13.04 3.75
CA ASN A 178 -10.74 12.06 4.12
C ASN A 178 -10.12 10.69 4.34
N CYS A 179 -10.53 10.04 5.43
CA CYS A 179 -10.27 8.62 5.67
C CYS A 179 -11.61 7.89 5.72
N GLU A 180 -11.73 6.82 4.96
CA GLU A 180 -12.91 5.96 4.93
C GLU A 180 -12.52 4.53 5.23
N TYR A 181 -13.45 3.75 5.77
CA TYR A 181 -13.19 2.35 6.10
C TYR A 181 -14.27 1.40 5.62
N VAL A 182 -13.87 0.15 5.42
CA VAL A 182 -14.77 -0.99 5.23
C VAL A 182 -14.45 -2.08 6.25
N THR A 183 -15.47 -2.86 6.61
CA THR A 183 -15.29 -4.10 7.37
C THR A 183 -15.02 -5.23 6.39
N ILE A 184 -13.84 -5.84 6.44
CA ILE A 184 -13.35 -6.76 5.39
C ILE A 184 -14.24 -8.00 5.20
N SER A 185 -14.86 -8.48 6.27
CA SER A 185 -15.69 -9.70 6.25
C SER A 185 -17.09 -9.50 5.67
N THR A 186 -17.60 -8.27 5.65
CA THR A 186 -18.97 -7.96 5.21
C THR A 186 -18.96 -7.04 3.99
N LEU A 187 -19.75 -7.39 2.96
CA LEU A 187 -19.94 -6.53 1.80
C LEU A 187 -20.70 -5.26 2.19
N GLY A 188 -20.46 -4.18 1.47
CA GLY A 188 -21.16 -2.91 1.66
C GLY A 188 -20.26 -1.70 1.40
N ASN A 189 -20.88 -0.53 1.44
CA ASN A 189 -20.20 0.72 1.17
C ASN A 189 -19.24 1.12 2.29
N SER A 190 -18.25 1.93 1.95
CA SER A 190 -17.37 2.53 2.95
C SER A 190 -18.11 3.52 3.85
N SER A 191 -17.55 3.77 5.00
CA SER A 191 -18.05 4.75 5.96
C SER A 191 -16.91 5.68 6.38
N LYS A 192 -17.26 6.88 6.80
CA LYS A 192 -16.29 7.86 7.33
C LYS A 192 -15.54 7.29 8.52
N PHE A 193 -14.20 7.42 8.49
CA PHE A 193 -13.33 7.05 9.59
C PHE A 193 -12.90 8.26 10.42
N GLY A 194 -12.40 9.30 9.78
CA GLY A 194 -11.84 10.53 10.33
C GLY A 194 -11.10 11.29 9.24
N ASP A 195 -10.26 12.25 9.64
CA ASP A 195 -9.50 13.07 8.71
C ASP A 195 -7.98 13.04 9.03
N LEU A 196 -7.17 13.20 8.00
CA LEU A 196 -5.76 13.55 8.13
C LEU A 196 -5.61 14.99 8.63
N GLN A 197 -4.50 15.32 9.26
CA GLN A 197 -4.16 16.71 9.57
C GLN A 197 -3.79 17.49 8.30
N GLN A 198 -3.20 16.81 7.33
CA GLN A 198 -2.80 17.41 6.06
C GLN A 198 -3.38 16.67 4.86
N PHE A 199 -3.53 17.37 3.74
CA PHE A 199 -3.88 16.77 2.46
C PHE A 199 -2.75 15.85 2.02
N LYS A 200 -3.05 14.61 1.66
CA LYS A 200 -2.07 13.63 1.23
C LYS A 200 -2.59 12.77 0.07
N GLY A 201 -1.70 12.54 -0.89
CA GLY A 201 -1.85 11.50 -1.90
C GLY A 201 -0.51 10.82 -2.14
N HIS A 202 -0.50 9.59 -2.61
CA HIS A 202 0.71 8.81 -2.90
C HIS A 202 1.66 8.60 -1.70
N GLY A 203 1.18 8.47 -0.48
CA GLY A 203 2.02 8.17 0.69
C GLY A 203 2.42 6.69 0.76
N ALA A 204 3.37 6.36 1.64
CA ALA A 204 3.72 4.99 1.97
C ALA A 204 2.88 4.49 3.15
N PRO A 205 2.02 3.47 2.97
CA PRO A 205 1.26 2.89 4.06
C PRO A 205 2.09 1.86 4.83
N ALA A 206 1.88 1.80 6.14
CA ALA A 206 2.41 0.75 7.00
C ALA A 206 1.43 0.51 8.15
N CYS A 207 1.29 -0.72 8.62
CA CYS A 207 0.36 -1.01 9.72
C CYS A 207 0.78 -2.19 10.59
N SER A 208 0.47 -2.08 11.88
CA SER A 208 0.30 -3.21 12.79
C SER A 208 -1.18 -3.58 12.88
N ALA A 209 -1.55 -4.60 13.62
CA ALA A 209 -2.94 -5.00 13.80
C ALA A 209 -3.85 -3.90 14.40
N THR A 210 -3.26 -2.91 15.07
CA THR A 210 -4.01 -1.86 15.77
C THR A 210 -3.74 -0.46 15.23
N ARG A 211 -2.58 -0.20 14.63
CA ARG A 211 -2.14 1.12 14.21
C ARG A 211 -1.84 1.16 12.72
N GLY A 212 -2.38 2.16 12.04
CA GLY A 212 -2.05 2.49 10.66
C GLY A 212 -1.20 3.75 10.60
N MET A 213 -0.27 3.80 9.65
CA MET A 213 0.60 4.95 9.37
C MET A 213 0.58 5.27 7.89
N VAL A 214 0.68 6.56 7.57
CA VAL A 214 0.96 7.05 6.23
C VAL A 214 2.17 7.99 6.29
N SER A 215 3.22 7.63 5.56
CA SER A 215 4.52 8.29 5.64
C SER A 215 4.85 9.03 4.35
N GLY A 216 5.34 10.26 4.45
CA GLY A 216 5.63 11.12 3.31
C GLY A 216 4.40 11.31 2.44
N SER A 217 4.42 12.13 1.48
CA SER A 217 3.41 12.17 0.40
C SER A 217 3.59 13.39 -0.50
N SER A 218 2.84 13.42 -1.60
CA SER A 218 2.55 14.65 -2.33
C SER A 218 1.38 15.36 -1.63
N ALA A 219 1.58 16.61 -1.22
CA ALA A 219 0.53 17.45 -0.63
C ALA A 219 -0.07 18.44 -1.66
N GLY A 220 0.28 18.27 -2.94
CA GLY A 220 -0.20 19.15 -4.02
C GLY A 220 0.40 20.55 -3.98
N SER A 221 0.06 21.36 -4.99
CA SER A 221 0.46 22.78 -5.02
C SER A 221 -0.41 23.59 -4.06
N PRO A 222 0.14 24.55 -3.29
CA PRO A 222 1.53 25.03 -3.31
C PRO A 222 2.48 24.28 -2.37
N VAL A 223 2.02 23.30 -1.57
CA VAL A 223 2.78 22.67 -0.50
C VAL A 223 3.90 21.75 -1.01
N GLY A 224 3.67 21.09 -2.15
CA GLY A 224 4.63 20.12 -2.72
C GLY A 224 4.66 18.79 -1.97
N SER A 225 5.82 18.18 -1.87
CA SER A 225 6.00 16.94 -1.10
C SER A 225 6.27 17.24 0.38
N VAL A 226 5.76 16.37 1.26
CA VAL A 226 5.91 16.46 2.72
C VAL A 226 6.61 15.22 3.26
N ASN A 227 7.28 15.37 4.42
CA ASN A 227 7.95 14.30 5.15
C ASN A 227 7.14 13.78 6.36
N ILE A 228 6.01 14.39 6.67
CA ILE A 228 5.22 14.10 7.86
C ILE A 228 4.67 12.68 7.83
N ILE A 229 4.82 11.97 8.93
CA ILE A 229 4.19 10.69 9.21
C ILE A 229 2.96 10.96 10.07
N GLU A 230 1.81 10.49 9.62
CA GLU A 230 0.59 10.53 10.41
C GLU A 230 0.14 9.11 10.76
N LYS A 231 -0.41 8.93 11.95
CA LYS A 231 -0.95 7.65 12.41
C LYS A 231 -2.43 7.73 12.75
N ILE A 232 -3.11 6.60 12.63
CA ILE A 232 -4.47 6.35 13.13
C ILE A 232 -4.48 5.09 14.00
N GLU A 233 -5.41 5.00 14.93
CA GLU A 233 -5.73 3.76 15.64
C GLU A 233 -6.89 3.05 14.91
N ILE A 234 -6.61 1.93 14.22
CA ILE A 234 -7.53 1.31 13.24
C ILE A 234 -8.86 0.85 13.88
N ALA A 235 -8.83 0.45 15.14
CA ALA A 235 -10.02 -0.06 15.83
C ALA A 235 -11.03 1.03 16.21
N THR A 236 -10.57 2.27 16.38
CA THR A 236 -11.39 3.40 16.84
C THR A 236 -11.47 4.48 15.76
N LEU A 237 -12.68 5.00 15.53
CA LEU A 237 -12.86 6.15 14.64
C LEU A 237 -12.19 7.40 15.22
N GLY A 238 -11.66 8.23 14.35
CA GLY A 238 -11.05 9.52 14.75
C GLY A 238 -10.00 9.98 13.76
N ASP A 239 -9.53 11.20 13.97
CA ASP A 239 -8.58 11.87 13.12
C ASP A 239 -7.16 11.33 13.32
N ALA A 240 -6.35 11.47 12.30
CA ALA A 240 -4.94 11.14 12.36
C ALA A 240 -4.18 12.14 13.23
N VAL A 241 -3.09 11.68 13.82
CA VAL A 241 -2.19 12.51 14.60
C VAL A 241 -0.75 12.41 14.07
N ASP A 242 0.01 13.47 14.25
CA ASP A 242 1.43 13.50 13.92
C ASP A 242 2.20 12.42 14.70
N PHE A 243 3.13 11.76 13.99
CA PHE A 243 3.88 10.64 14.53
C PHE A 243 5.38 10.69 14.26
N GLY A 244 5.88 11.75 13.63
CA GLY A 244 7.27 11.98 13.26
C GLY A 244 7.45 12.25 11.77
N ASP A 245 8.70 12.20 11.30
CA ASP A 245 9.07 12.56 9.94
C ASP A 245 9.86 11.44 9.23
N THR A 246 9.74 11.39 7.90
CA THR A 246 10.68 10.68 7.03
C THR A 246 11.95 11.50 6.86
N LEU A 247 13.09 10.88 6.53
CA LEU A 247 14.38 11.57 6.32
C LEU A 247 14.30 12.57 5.16
N GLY A 248 13.50 12.27 4.16
CA GLY A 248 13.32 13.11 2.98
C GLY A 248 11.86 13.43 2.68
N LYS A 249 11.63 14.61 2.08
CA LYS A 249 10.31 14.93 1.52
C LYS A 249 10.14 14.18 0.21
N GLY A 250 9.21 13.24 0.15
CA GLY A 250 9.04 12.47 -1.06
C GLY A 250 7.59 12.13 -1.38
N GLY A 251 7.26 12.14 -2.68
CA GLY A 251 6.01 11.62 -3.19
C GLY A 251 6.20 10.24 -3.84
N THR A 252 5.16 9.42 -3.85
CA THR A 252 5.10 8.10 -4.50
C THR A 252 6.07 7.03 -3.99
N PRO A 253 6.37 6.97 -2.67
CA PRO A 253 7.13 5.86 -2.10
C PRO A 253 6.27 4.59 -1.98
N ALA A 254 6.92 3.43 -1.93
CA ALA A 254 6.29 2.19 -1.52
C ALA A 254 6.34 2.02 0.00
N GLY A 255 5.34 1.37 0.57
CA GLY A 255 5.28 1.03 1.99
C GLY A 255 5.29 -0.46 2.24
N ALA A 256 5.98 -0.91 3.26
CA ALA A 256 5.93 -2.29 3.77
C ALA A 256 5.99 -2.28 5.30
N SER A 257 5.41 -3.28 5.94
CA SER A 257 5.46 -3.39 7.39
C SER A 257 5.47 -4.83 7.89
N SER A 258 6.13 -5.05 9.00
CA SER A 258 5.83 -6.16 9.90
C SER A 258 4.85 -5.68 10.98
N CYS A 259 4.54 -6.53 11.95
CA CYS A 259 3.71 -6.11 13.08
C CYS A 259 4.40 -5.06 13.98
N THR A 260 5.71 -4.86 13.86
CA THR A 260 6.51 -3.97 14.72
C THR A 260 7.17 -2.83 13.95
N ARG A 261 7.56 -3.04 12.70
CA ARG A 261 8.39 -2.13 11.92
C ARG A 261 7.69 -1.67 10.63
N ALA A 262 7.75 -0.37 10.36
CA ALA A 262 7.37 0.25 9.10
C ALA A 262 8.62 0.54 8.26
N VAL A 263 8.58 0.26 6.97
CA VAL A 263 9.64 0.59 5.99
C VAL A 263 9.03 1.39 4.85
N VAL A 264 9.66 2.50 4.52
CA VAL A 264 9.36 3.33 3.35
C VAL A 264 10.46 3.09 2.31
N MET A 265 10.08 2.84 1.06
CA MET A 265 11.01 2.38 0.02
C MET A 265 10.95 3.28 -1.20
N GLY A 266 12.07 3.95 -1.50
CA GLY A 266 12.23 4.86 -2.62
C GLY A 266 11.32 6.09 -2.50
N SER A 267 11.54 7.07 -3.33
CA SER A 267 10.73 8.29 -3.33
C SER A 267 11.00 9.13 -4.57
N ALA A 268 10.12 10.11 -4.84
CA ALA A 268 10.32 11.15 -5.84
C ALA A 268 10.22 12.51 -5.18
N PHE A 269 11.30 13.29 -5.21
CA PHE A 269 11.34 14.66 -4.68
C PHE A 269 11.80 15.65 -5.73
N SER A 270 10.97 16.67 -6.02
CA SER A 270 11.29 17.74 -6.99
C SER A 270 11.89 17.25 -8.32
N GLY A 271 11.36 16.14 -8.84
CA GLY A 271 11.86 15.53 -10.08
C GLY A 271 13.10 14.65 -9.92
N SER A 272 13.64 14.52 -8.72
CA SER A 272 14.72 13.58 -8.41
C SER A 272 14.16 12.33 -7.74
N TYR A 273 14.52 11.17 -8.26
CA TYR A 273 14.18 9.88 -7.67
C TYR A 273 15.28 9.41 -6.74
N THR A 274 14.92 8.64 -5.70
CA THR A 274 15.86 8.00 -4.79
C THR A 274 15.67 6.49 -4.77
N ASN A 275 16.68 5.78 -4.29
CA ASN A 275 16.62 4.36 -3.95
C ASN A 275 16.67 4.11 -2.44
N THR A 276 16.75 5.17 -1.64
CA THR A 276 16.85 5.10 -0.18
C THR A 276 15.64 4.42 0.43
N MET A 277 15.88 3.55 1.40
CA MET A 277 14.87 2.96 2.26
C MET A 277 15.04 3.48 3.68
N GLU A 278 13.92 3.73 4.33
CA GLU A 278 13.87 4.27 5.69
C GLU A 278 12.94 3.43 6.56
N TYR A 279 13.19 3.35 7.87
CA TYR A 279 12.33 2.58 8.77
C TYR A 279 12.13 3.23 10.11
N LYS A 280 11.07 2.81 10.81
CA LYS A 280 10.83 3.10 12.22
C LYS A 280 10.01 2.00 12.89
N GLN A 281 9.99 2.04 14.22
CA GLN A 281 9.06 1.20 14.99
C GLN A 281 7.63 1.78 14.92
N ILE A 282 6.64 0.92 14.69
CA ILE A 282 5.22 1.33 14.64
C ILE A 282 4.70 1.72 16.04
N SER A 283 5.29 1.18 17.09
CA SER A 283 4.84 1.40 18.48
C SER A 283 5.23 2.78 19.04
N SER A 284 6.28 3.42 18.53
CA SER A 284 6.84 4.66 19.09
C SER A 284 6.81 5.82 18.10
N SER A 285 6.52 7.05 18.58
CA SER A 285 6.69 8.27 17.80
C SER A 285 8.17 8.56 17.56
N GLY A 286 8.45 9.45 16.60
CA GLY A 286 9.78 9.88 16.22
C GLY A 286 10.05 9.67 14.72
N ASP A 287 11.22 10.10 14.29
CA ASP A 287 11.57 10.12 12.88
C ASP A 287 12.05 8.74 12.38
N MET A 288 12.00 8.55 11.08
CA MET A 288 12.60 7.38 10.43
C MET A 288 14.12 7.48 10.45
N VAL A 289 14.75 6.33 10.33
CA VAL A 289 16.20 6.20 10.18
C VAL A 289 16.52 5.35 8.95
N ASP A 290 17.75 5.46 8.47
CA ASP A 290 18.21 4.74 7.29
C ASP A 290 18.07 3.22 7.45
N PHE A 291 17.55 2.57 6.41
CA PHE A 291 17.41 1.11 6.33
C PHE A 291 18.42 0.49 5.37
N GLY A 292 18.74 1.17 4.27
CA GLY A 292 19.54 0.71 3.14
C GLY A 292 18.98 1.19 1.82
N ASP A 293 19.35 0.52 0.72
CA ASP A 293 18.99 0.94 -0.63
C ASP A 293 18.25 -0.14 -1.43
N LEU A 294 17.30 0.30 -2.26
CA LEU A 294 16.72 -0.48 -3.35
C LEU A 294 17.75 -0.65 -4.48
N GLN A 295 17.57 -1.65 -5.34
CA GLN A 295 18.51 -1.92 -6.44
C GLN A 295 18.56 -0.80 -7.49
N GLY A 296 17.60 0.09 -7.52
CA GLY A 296 17.66 1.19 -8.47
C GLY A 296 16.81 2.39 -8.06
N VAL A 297 17.24 3.53 -8.55
CA VAL A 297 16.56 4.80 -8.38
C VAL A 297 15.23 4.81 -9.13
N GLY A 298 14.17 5.33 -8.52
CA GLY A 298 12.88 5.48 -9.18
C GLY A 298 11.75 5.80 -8.22
N GLY A 299 10.66 6.33 -8.75
CA GLY A 299 9.41 6.61 -8.03
C GLY A 299 8.24 5.78 -8.59
N SER A 300 7.03 6.12 -8.15
CA SER A 300 5.77 5.43 -8.52
C SER A 300 5.85 3.92 -8.25
N ARG A 301 6.30 3.59 -7.06
CA ARG A 301 6.46 2.23 -6.59
C ARG A 301 5.24 1.81 -5.78
N GLU A 302 4.89 0.54 -5.87
CA GLU A 302 3.86 -0.06 -5.04
C GLU A 302 4.49 -1.03 -4.05
N GLY A 303 4.01 -1.03 -2.81
CA GLY A 303 4.58 -1.85 -1.75
C GLY A 303 3.58 -2.80 -1.13
N LEU A 304 4.08 -3.94 -0.71
CA LEU A 304 3.35 -4.87 0.15
C LEU A 304 4.31 -5.63 1.07
N SER A 305 3.74 -6.29 2.05
CA SER A 305 4.48 -7.17 2.94
C SER A 305 3.65 -8.37 3.37
N ASN A 306 4.31 -9.45 3.74
CA ASN A 306 3.64 -10.63 4.27
C ASN A 306 3.52 -10.65 5.80
N GLY A 307 3.76 -9.51 6.44
CA GLY A 307 3.72 -9.32 7.90
C GLY A 307 2.92 -8.11 8.36
N HIS A 308 2.15 -7.47 7.49
CA HIS A 308 1.38 -6.27 7.82
C HIS A 308 0.21 -6.55 8.78
N GLY A 309 -0.34 -5.49 9.37
CA GLY A 309 -1.35 -5.57 10.41
C GLY A 309 -2.65 -6.31 10.07
N GLY A 310 -3.00 -6.42 8.78
CA GLY A 310 -4.16 -7.19 8.34
C GLY A 310 -4.03 -8.70 8.51
N LEU A 311 -2.85 -9.19 8.84
CA LEU A 311 -2.57 -10.63 8.99
C LEU A 311 -2.61 -11.10 10.46
N GLY A 312 -2.86 -10.19 11.40
CA GLY A 312 -3.16 -10.45 12.82
C GLY A 312 -2.01 -10.93 13.62
#